data_c9a6db4758606d55989f20cf950ea63a
#
_entry.id   c9a6db4758606d55989f20cf950ea63a
#
_cell.length_a   1.000
_cell.length_b   1.000
_cell.length_c   1.000
_cell.angle_alpha   90.00
_cell.angle_beta   90.00
_cell.angle_gamma   90.00
#
_symmetry.space_group_name_H-M   'P 1'
#
loop_
_entity.id
_entity.type
_entity.pdbx_description
1 polymer ?
#
loop_
_entity_poly.entity_id
_entity_poly.type
_entity_poly.pdbx_seq_one_letter_code
_entity_poly.pdbx_strand_id
1 'polypeptide(L)'
;LADADVYSAQLKYKQQELARRSAWKLQFEGVDCTEQVMKDLLTIDITDNESESTDDIQIKLADADGKWVQRWLTDTIYQGASVRGLKIEAWVGVRKGDKIVQQKAGTFHLDSLSAGGPPGTVTMKASSLPPSGGIADEKRNKAWEEYTLAGIAGEIAGKAGLSLIYDAPTHSYERREQNEMTDLAFLRALCREAGIALKITDGKMVLMDSAAYANQGSVMTIRWNDGSYTKWSLQTGSRDISYDSCIVRYAHPEKGLITGSAESEKYADNEEHNQLVITNRRVETSAEAQEIAAQELRLKNDFGETATFTLPGNPAIMAGHNVTLEGFGYWDGKHPVKCVKHKLGSSGYTTDITLGGNISQHLADRDDYTLGSGQMVRIGTVTDVNEDKTKARVKFTSQGIISDWLYVAQFPEWGNINSEMYTEYASHKHHIAEKWGEIKDSLGGQLQGDETDWDGGHSHRIRHIQWFPRVNDKAICLFPSGSDSHGYIVGCINQ
;
A
#
# COMPACT_ATOMS: atom_id res chain seq x y z
N LEU A 1 0.39 71.47 3.52
CA LEU A 1 0.00 70.54 2.44
C LEU A 1 1.13 69.54 2.09
N ALA A 2 2.40 70.03 2.00
CA ALA A 2 3.55 69.16 1.67
C ALA A 2 3.82 68.07 2.72
N ASP A 3 3.62 68.28 3.99
CA ASP A 3 3.84 67.37 5.08
C ASP A 3 2.79 66.20 5.09
N ALA A 4 1.55 66.48 4.68
CA ALA A 4 0.51 65.49 4.60
C ALA A 4 0.75 64.49 3.43
N ASP A 5 1.32 64.97 2.32
CA ASP A 5 1.65 64.14 1.16
C ASP A 5 2.85 63.24 1.44
N VAL A 6 3.86 63.74 2.17
CA VAL A 6 5.02 62.94 2.60
C VAL A 6 4.60 61.89 3.61
N TYR A 7 3.73 62.23 4.56
CA TYR A 7 3.22 61.30 5.55
C TYR A 7 2.33 60.22 4.92
N SER A 8 1.48 60.59 3.96
CA SER A 8 0.67 59.63 3.21
C SER A 8 1.51 58.70 2.32
N ALA A 9 2.58 59.23 1.74
CA ALA A 9 3.54 58.42 0.97
C ALA A 9 4.32 57.45 1.86
N GLN A 10 4.77 57.90 3.05
CA GLN A 10 5.43 57.03 4.03
C GLN A 10 4.50 55.97 4.60
N LEU A 11 3.21 56.30 4.85
CA LEU A 11 2.21 55.30 5.26
C LEU A 11 1.94 54.27 4.16
N LYS A 12 1.81 54.69 2.90
CA LYS A 12 1.69 53.79 1.75
C LYS A 12 2.93 52.90 1.60
N TYR A 13 4.13 53.48 1.80
CA TYR A 13 5.37 52.69 1.75
C TYR A 13 5.43 51.69 2.89
N LYS A 14 5.12 52.06 4.14
CA LYS A 14 5.02 51.13 5.28
C LYS A 14 3.94 50.06 5.08
N GLN A 15 2.79 50.42 4.49
CA GLN A 15 1.74 49.46 4.19
C GLN A 15 2.18 48.46 3.09
N GLN A 16 2.93 48.94 2.09
CA GLN A 16 3.54 48.05 1.07
C GLN A 16 4.62 47.16 1.65
N GLU A 17 5.40 47.63 2.61
CA GLU A 17 6.40 46.81 3.32
C GLU A 17 5.77 45.72 4.20
N LEU A 18 4.58 46.01 4.77
CA LEU A 18 3.80 45.08 5.57
C LEU A 18 2.92 44.13 4.73
N ALA A 19 2.65 44.50 3.47
CA ALA A 19 1.80 43.68 2.60
C ALA A 19 2.48 42.37 2.24
N ARG A 20 1.91 41.29 2.72
CA ARG A 20 2.32 39.92 2.36
C ARG A 20 1.71 39.56 0.99
N ARG A 21 2.55 39.31 -0.01
CA ARG A 21 2.13 38.92 -1.35
C ARG A 21 2.58 37.48 -1.65
N SER A 22 1.83 36.79 -2.48
CA SER A 22 2.25 35.48 -3.00
C SER A 22 3.47 35.64 -3.91
N ALA A 23 4.41 34.73 -3.78
CA ALA A 23 5.57 34.61 -4.66
C ALA A 23 5.67 33.16 -5.11
N TRP A 24 5.31 32.88 -6.34
CA TRP A 24 5.32 31.54 -6.91
C TRP A 24 6.13 31.52 -8.22
N LYS A 25 6.57 30.35 -8.60
CA LYS A 25 7.31 30.14 -9.84
C LYS A 25 6.89 28.82 -10.45
N LEU A 26 6.75 28.78 -11.77
CA LEU A 26 6.49 27.58 -12.55
C LEU A 26 7.50 27.44 -13.67
N GLN A 27 7.97 26.20 -13.84
CA GLN A 27 8.79 25.82 -14.99
C GLN A 27 8.14 24.63 -15.70
N PHE A 28 8.04 24.69 -17.02
CA PHE A 28 7.65 23.57 -17.88
C PHE A 28 8.88 23.12 -18.65
N GLU A 29 9.24 21.85 -18.55
CA GLU A 29 10.45 21.28 -19.18
C GLU A 29 11.71 22.14 -18.91
N GLY A 30 11.84 22.68 -17.70
CA GLY A 30 12.96 23.54 -17.30
C GLY A 30 12.87 25.00 -17.77
N VAL A 31 11.85 25.36 -18.57
CA VAL A 31 11.64 26.73 -19.04
C VAL A 31 10.73 27.48 -18.07
N ASP A 32 11.18 28.64 -17.59
CA ASP A 32 10.37 29.51 -16.73
C ASP A 32 9.20 30.12 -17.52
N CYS A 33 7.99 29.77 -17.13
CA CYS A 33 6.75 30.26 -17.75
C CYS A 33 5.90 31.09 -16.78
N THR A 34 6.46 31.47 -15.65
CA THR A 34 5.72 32.17 -14.57
C THR A 34 4.98 33.40 -15.08
N GLU A 35 5.62 34.26 -15.85
CA GLU A 35 5.01 35.48 -16.37
C GLU A 35 3.88 35.23 -17.39
N GLN A 36 4.06 34.20 -18.24
CA GLN A 36 3.06 33.84 -19.24
C GLN A 36 1.81 33.28 -18.57
N VAL A 37 1.99 32.38 -17.59
CA VAL A 37 0.89 31.77 -16.83
C VAL A 37 0.21 32.81 -15.94
N MET A 38 0.96 33.75 -15.34
CA MET A 38 0.43 34.76 -14.43
C MET A 38 -0.69 35.61 -15.04
N LYS A 39 -0.62 35.91 -16.33
CA LYS A 39 -1.61 36.75 -17.03
C LYS A 39 -2.99 36.15 -17.06
N ASP A 40 -3.06 34.82 -17.13
CA ASP A 40 -4.31 34.08 -17.30
C ASP A 40 -4.63 33.20 -16.08
N LEU A 41 -3.82 33.27 -15.03
CA LEU A 41 -3.96 32.41 -13.86
C LEU A 41 -5.27 32.67 -13.12
N LEU A 42 -6.06 31.62 -12.95
CA LEU A 42 -7.21 31.59 -12.05
C LEU A 42 -6.82 30.98 -10.71
N THR A 43 -6.28 29.77 -10.72
CA THR A 43 -5.82 29.09 -9.50
C THR A 43 -4.62 28.16 -9.77
N ILE A 44 -3.76 28.02 -8.76
CA ILE A 44 -2.81 26.93 -8.60
C ILE A 44 -3.13 26.27 -7.27
N ASP A 45 -3.45 24.98 -7.32
CA ASP A 45 -3.68 24.15 -6.14
C ASP A 45 -2.59 23.07 -6.12
N ILE A 46 -1.76 23.03 -5.08
CA ILE A 46 -0.71 22.02 -4.90
C ILE A 46 -1.05 21.25 -3.64
N THR A 47 -1.16 19.94 -3.78
CA THR A 47 -1.39 19.01 -2.68
C THR A 47 -0.10 18.25 -2.39
N ASP A 48 0.36 18.33 -1.16
CA ASP A 48 1.51 17.61 -0.61
C ASP A 48 1.00 16.62 0.43
N ASN A 49 1.16 15.32 0.18
CA ASN A 49 0.70 14.23 1.03
C ASN A 49 1.87 13.57 1.76
N GLU A 50 1.67 13.15 3.01
CA GLU A 50 2.68 12.42 3.78
C GLU A 50 2.92 11.03 3.21
N SER A 51 1.82 10.32 2.90
CA SER A 51 1.82 8.94 2.42
C SER A 51 0.49 8.64 1.72
N GLU A 52 0.26 7.40 1.28
CA GLU A 52 -0.96 6.87 0.66
C GLU A 52 -1.24 7.42 -0.75
N SER A 53 -1.16 8.73 -0.94
CA SER A 53 -1.40 9.38 -2.23
C SER A 53 -0.12 10.05 -2.75
N THR A 54 -0.03 10.21 -4.06
CA THR A 54 1.02 11.03 -4.69
C THR A 54 0.73 12.51 -4.51
N ASP A 55 1.77 13.33 -4.48
CA ASP A 55 1.60 14.78 -4.54
C ASP A 55 1.02 15.18 -5.90
N ASP A 56 0.17 16.19 -5.93
CA ASP A 56 -0.46 16.67 -7.15
C ASP A 56 -0.43 18.20 -7.28
N ILE A 57 -0.52 18.67 -8.52
CA ILE A 57 -0.71 20.09 -8.84
C ILE A 57 -1.84 20.22 -9.86
N GLN A 58 -2.73 21.17 -9.60
CA GLN A 58 -3.76 21.59 -10.54
C GLN A 58 -3.57 23.07 -10.85
N ILE A 59 -3.44 23.40 -12.13
CA ILE A 59 -3.33 24.78 -12.63
C ILE A 59 -4.55 25.07 -13.48
N LYS A 60 -5.30 26.11 -13.14
CA LYS A 60 -6.46 26.57 -13.90
C LYS A 60 -6.19 27.95 -14.47
N LEU A 61 -6.35 28.07 -15.78
CA LEU A 61 -6.13 29.30 -16.56
C LEU A 61 -7.41 29.79 -17.20
N ALA A 62 -7.57 31.09 -17.33
CA ALA A 62 -8.55 31.70 -18.19
C ALA A 62 -8.12 31.60 -19.66
N ASP A 63 -9.04 31.25 -20.55
CA ASP A 63 -8.78 31.09 -21.96
C ASP A 63 -9.91 31.71 -22.81
N ALA A 64 -10.25 32.97 -22.52
CA ALA A 64 -11.35 33.65 -23.18
C ALA A 64 -11.12 33.85 -24.69
N ASP A 65 -9.89 34.01 -25.11
CA ASP A 65 -9.45 34.17 -26.51
C ASP A 65 -9.01 32.86 -27.16
N GLY A 66 -9.10 31.73 -26.45
CA GLY A 66 -8.80 30.38 -26.96
C GLY A 66 -7.32 30.11 -27.22
N LYS A 67 -6.40 30.95 -26.73
CA LYS A 67 -4.97 30.83 -27.04
C LYS A 67 -4.34 29.57 -26.46
N TRP A 68 -4.78 29.12 -25.29
CA TRP A 68 -4.28 27.90 -24.65
C TRP A 68 -4.82 26.64 -25.35
N VAL A 69 -6.09 26.63 -25.71
CA VAL A 69 -6.70 25.53 -26.46
C VAL A 69 -6.17 25.45 -27.87
N GLN A 70 -6.12 26.59 -28.61
CA GLN A 70 -5.83 26.59 -30.04
C GLN A 70 -4.34 26.46 -30.37
N ARG A 71 -3.46 26.97 -29.52
CA ARG A 71 -2.01 26.93 -29.80
C ARG A 71 -1.33 25.80 -29.03
N TRP A 72 -1.44 25.80 -27.72
CA TRP A 72 -0.64 24.89 -26.91
C TRP A 72 -1.17 23.45 -26.93
N LEU A 73 -2.48 23.28 -26.79
CA LEU A 73 -3.08 21.94 -26.82
C LEU A 73 -3.00 21.32 -28.22
N THR A 74 -3.29 22.14 -29.24
CA THR A 74 -3.30 21.69 -30.62
C THR A 74 -1.88 21.38 -31.12
N ASP A 75 -0.90 22.25 -30.85
CA ASP A 75 0.49 22.02 -31.24
C ASP A 75 1.07 20.79 -30.53
N THR A 76 0.76 20.57 -29.27
CA THR A 76 1.22 19.43 -28.50
C THR A 76 0.61 18.11 -29.00
N ILE A 77 -0.68 18.11 -29.34
CA ILE A 77 -1.40 16.91 -29.87
C ILE A 77 -0.99 16.62 -31.33
N TYR A 78 -0.92 17.65 -32.20
CA TYR A 78 -0.60 17.47 -33.61
C TYR A 78 0.86 17.08 -33.87
N GLN A 79 1.78 17.46 -33.01
CA GLN A 79 3.18 17.04 -33.14
C GLN A 79 3.42 15.61 -32.67
N GLY A 80 2.35 14.88 -32.28
CA GLY A 80 2.45 13.50 -31.79
C GLY A 80 3.21 13.36 -30.48
N ALA A 81 3.55 14.47 -29.84
CA ALA A 81 4.08 14.45 -28.49
C ALA A 81 2.96 14.07 -27.50
N SER A 82 3.18 13.04 -26.73
CA SER A 82 2.28 12.73 -25.64
C SER A 82 2.28 13.90 -24.67
N VAL A 83 1.11 14.48 -24.41
CA VAL A 83 0.94 15.50 -23.35
C VAL A 83 1.26 14.89 -21.98
N ARG A 84 1.04 13.59 -21.86
CA ARG A 84 1.30 12.83 -20.65
C ARG A 84 2.80 12.81 -20.38
N GLY A 85 3.17 13.26 -19.19
CA GLY A 85 4.53 13.20 -18.69
C GLY A 85 5.36 14.47 -18.85
N LEU A 86 4.83 15.55 -19.44
CA LEU A 86 5.52 16.83 -19.44
C LEU A 86 5.86 17.26 -18.00
N LYS A 87 7.12 17.63 -17.78
CA LYS A 87 7.62 17.96 -16.45
C LYS A 87 7.23 19.39 -16.05
N ILE A 88 6.62 19.50 -14.87
CA ILE A 88 6.25 20.77 -14.24
C ILE A 88 6.97 20.89 -12.91
N GLU A 89 7.76 21.94 -12.72
CA GLU A 89 8.38 22.25 -11.44
C GLU A 89 7.71 23.48 -10.86
N ALA A 90 7.29 23.38 -9.59
CA ALA A 90 6.54 24.44 -8.91
C ALA A 90 7.23 24.89 -7.62
N TRP A 91 7.23 26.21 -7.39
CA TRP A 91 7.68 26.83 -6.16
C TRP A 91 6.55 27.68 -5.58
N VAL A 92 6.37 27.58 -4.28
CA VAL A 92 5.45 28.43 -3.52
C VAL A 92 6.22 29.32 -2.58
N GLY A 93 5.72 30.52 -2.35
CA GLY A 93 6.42 31.45 -1.48
C GLY A 93 5.61 32.68 -1.13
N VAL A 94 6.22 33.52 -0.31
CA VAL A 94 5.68 34.82 0.13
C VAL A 94 6.74 35.87 -0.04
N ARG A 95 6.29 37.03 -0.49
CA ARG A 95 7.08 38.27 -0.52
C ARG A 95 6.59 39.19 0.61
N LYS A 96 7.52 39.68 1.40
CA LYS A 96 7.28 40.70 2.41
C LYS A 96 8.30 41.84 2.21
N GLY A 97 7.87 42.97 1.66
CA GLY A 97 8.78 43.98 1.17
C GLY A 97 9.70 43.44 0.06
N ASP A 98 11.01 43.62 0.23
CA ASP A 98 12.02 43.09 -0.70
C ASP A 98 12.44 41.65 -0.42
N LYS A 99 12.02 41.05 0.68
CA LYS A 99 12.34 39.69 1.03
C LYS A 99 11.35 38.69 0.40
N ILE A 100 11.89 37.75 -0.33
CA ILE A 100 11.14 36.60 -0.88
C ILE A 100 11.57 35.37 -0.12
N VAL A 101 10.63 34.66 0.47
CA VAL A 101 10.82 33.32 1.00
C VAL A 101 10.06 32.39 0.09
N GLN A 102 10.78 31.55 -0.64
CA GLN A 102 10.22 30.65 -1.63
C GLN A 102 10.80 29.25 -1.43
N GLN A 103 9.96 28.24 -1.56
CA GLN A 103 10.34 26.84 -1.43
C GLN A 103 9.83 26.06 -2.65
N LYS A 104 10.62 25.11 -3.12
CA LYS A 104 10.17 24.17 -4.15
C LYS A 104 9.08 23.28 -3.57
N ALA A 105 7.89 23.32 -4.18
CA ALA A 105 6.77 22.50 -3.77
C ALA A 105 6.87 21.08 -4.35
N GLY A 106 7.49 20.93 -5.52
CA GLY A 106 7.69 19.62 -6.11
C GLY A 106 8.00 19.65 -7.62
N THR A 107 8.22 18.46 -8.12
CA THR A 107 8.31 18.14 -9.54
C THR A 107 7.15 17.23 -9.89
N PHE A 108 6.37 17.61 -10.88
CA PHE A 108 5.14 16.94 -11.28
C PHE A 108 5.21 16.58 -12.77
N HIS A 109 4.48 15.55 -13.15
CA HIS A 109 4.32 15.10 -14.53
C HIS A 109 2.88 15.26 -14.95
N LEU A 110 2.64 15.92 -16.08
CA LEU A 110 1.31 16.23 -16.58
C LEU A 110 0.55 14.93 -16.91
N ASP A 111 -0.59 14.75 -16.26
CA ASP A 111 -1.48 13.59 -16.45
C ASP A 111 -2.62 13.88 -17.39
N SER A 112 -3.25 15.05 -17.22
CA SER A 112 -4.41 15.41 -18.01
C SER A 112 -4.54 16.89 -18.27
N LEU A 113 -5.16 17.20 -19.39
CA LEU A 113 -5.55 18.52 -19.82
C LEU A 113 -7.05 18.51 -20.10
N SER A 114 -7.76 19.51 -19.60
CA SER A 114 -9.17 19.71 -19.91
C SER A 114 -9.44 21.19 -20.21
N ALA A 115 -10.35 21.44 -21.14
CA ALA A 115 -10.81 22.78 -21.47
C ALA A 115 -12.34 22.80 -21.46
N GLY A 116 -12.89 23.94 -21.10
CA GLY A 116 -14.34 24.13 -21.04
C GLY A 116 -14.76 25.61 -21.06
N GLY A 117 -16.02 25.89 -21.34
CA GLY A 117 -16.55 27.26 -21.35
C GLY A 117 -17.96 27.33 -21.91
N PRO A 118 -18.56 28.54 -22.08
CA PRO A 118 -18.09 29.87 -21.70
C PRO A 118 -18.22 30.19 -20.19
N PRO A 119 -17.33 31.00 -19.56
CA PRO A 119 -16.11 31.53 -20.16
C PRO A 119 -15.05 30.44 -20.32
N GLY A 120 -14.20 30.59 -21.38
CA GLY A 120 -13.15 29.62 -21.68
C GLY A 120 -12.16 29.47 -20.53
N THR A 121 -11.89 28.22 -20.14
CA THR A 121 -10.89 27.88 -19.14
C THR A 121 -10.14 26.61 -19.53
N VAL A 122 -8.86 26.53 -19.16
CA VAL A 122 -8.04 25.34 -19.30
C VAL A 122 -7.57 24.89 -17.92
N THR A 123 -7.66 23.59 -17.67
CA THR A 123 -7.20 22.98 -16.42
C THR A 123 -6.16 21.92 -16.73
N MET A 124 -4.98 22.06 -16.14
CA MET A 124 -3.89 21.10 -16.17
C MET A 124 -3.84 20.38 -14.84
N LYS A 125 -3.75 19.04 -14.87
CA LYS A 125 -3.49 18.22 -13.67
C LYS A 125 -2.23 17.42 -13.88
N ALA A 126 -1.38 17.41 -12.86
CA ALA A 126 -0.12 16.69 -12.87
C ALA A 126 0.14 16.07 -11.50
N SER A 127 0.82 14.93 -11.48
CA SER A 127 1.19 14.20 -10.27
C SER A 127 2.70 14.08 -10.12
N SER A 128 3.17 13.85 -8.91
CA SER A 128 4.60 13.64 -8.63
C SER A 128 5.12 12.29 -9.16
N LEU A 129 4.22 11.42 -9.62
CA LEU A 129 4.58 10.11 -10.17
C LEU A 129 5.02 10.24 -11.62
N PRO A 130 6.25 9.82 -11.98
CA PRO A 130 6.66 9.83 -13.36
C PRO A 130 5.88 8.79 -14.19
N PRO A 131 5.56 9.07 -15.46
CA PRO A 131 4.83 8.15 -16.32
C PRO A 131 5.68 6.95 -16.76
N SER A 132 7.00 6.99 -16.51
CA SER A 132 7.94 5.93 -16.83
C SER A 132 7.82 4.74 -15.88
N GLY A 133 8.10 3.54 -16.40
CA GLY A 133 8.24 2.32 -15.60
C GLY A 133 6.96 1.58 -15.27
N GLY A 134 5.78 2.14 -15.52
CA GLY A 134 4.49 1.44 -15.33
C GLY A 134 4.21 0.98 -13.90
N ILE A 135 4.88 1.57 -12.89
CA ILE A 135 4.80 1.08 -11.50
C ILE A 135 3.41 1.24 -10.87
N ALA A 136 2.59 2.17 -11.37
CA ALA A 136 1.21 2.38 -10.91
C ALA A 136 0.16 1.78 -11.85
N ASP A 137 0.51 1.50 -13.11
CA ASP A 137 -0.46 1.13 -14.15
C ASP A 137 -0.43 -0.37 -14.46
N GLU A 138 0.76 -1.00 -14.42
CA GLU A 138 0.94 -2.40 -14.79
C GLU A 138 0.82 -3.34 -13.59
N LYS A 139 -0.18 -4.20 -13.61
CA LYS A 139 -0.30 -5.28 -12.63
C LYS A 139 0.70 -6.39 -12.95
N ARG A 140 1.31 -6.94 -11.93
CA ARG A 140 2.34 -7.97 -12.04
C ARG A 140 2.13 -9.09 -11.05
N ASN A 141 2.75 -10.20 -11.41
CA ASN A 141 2.90 -11.36 -10.56
C ASN A 141 4.39 -11.61 -10.35
N LYS A 142 4.88 -11.48 -9.11
CA LYS A 142 6.28 -11.70 -8.76
C LYS A 142 6.37 -12.25 -7.34
N ALA A 143 7.22 -13.25 -7.15
CA ALA A 143 7.65 -13.69 -5.84
C ALA A 143 8.98 -12.99 -5.49
N TRP A 144 9.02 -12.38 -4.32
CA TRP A 144 10.18 -11.73 -3.74
C TRP A 144 10.71 -12.64 -2.62
N GLU A 145 11.83 -13.33 -2.88
CA GLU A 145 12.45 -14.28 -1.94
C GLU A 145 13.74 -13.68 -1.39
N GLU A 146 13.91 -13.73 -0.07
CA GLU A 146 15.10 -13.21 0.65
C GLU A 146 15.38 -11.72 0.36
N TYR A 147 14.35 -10.89 0.29
CA TYR A 147 14.47 -9.47 0.04
C TYR A 147 14.27 -8.64 1.32
N THR A 148 14.97 -7.52 1.39
CA THR A 148 14.64 -6.44 2.33
C THR A 148 13.64 -5.48 1.71
N LEU A 149 12.86 -4.77 2.54
CA LEU A 149 11.95 -3.72 2.06
C LEU A 149 12.70 -2.64 1.26
N ALA A 150 13.90 -2.26 1.73
CA ALA A 150 14.77 -1.33 1.00
C ALA A 150 15.19 -1.87 -0.37
N GLY A 151 15.46 -3.18 -0.49
CA GLY A 151 15.79 -3.83 -1.76
C GLY A 151 14.62 -3.83 -2.74
N ILE A 152 13.42 -4.16 -2.27
CA ILE A 152 12.18 -4.10 -3.06
C ILE A 152 11.91 -2.66 -3.53
N ALA A 153 11.98 -1.69 -2.61
CA ALA A 153 11.77 -0.28 -2.92
C ALA A 153 12.82 0.24 -3.94
N GLY A 154 14.09 -0.18 -3.81
CA GLY A 154 15.16 0.18 -4.72
C GLY A 154 14.94 -0.31 -6.15
N GLU A 155 14.50 -1.56 -6.30
CA GLU A 155 14.17 -2.13 -7.62
C GLU A 155 12.99 -1.39 -8.28
N ILE A 156 11.93 -1.12 -7.50
CA ILE A 156 10.74 -0.40 -7.99
C ILE A 156 11.09 1.06 -8.33
N ALA A 157 11.84 1.75 -7.46
CA ALA A 157 12.28 3.12 -7.71
C ALA A 157 13.15 3.23 -8.95
N GLY A 158 14.15 2.33 -9.10
CA GLY A 158 15.02 2.29 -10.27
C GLY A 158 14.26 2.11 -11.59
N LYS A 159 13.22 1.28 -11.58
CA LYS A 159 12.36 1.06 -12.73
C LYS A 159 11.54 2.31 -13.12
N ALA A 160 11.13 3.10 -12.14
CA ALA A 160 10.43 4.36 -12.37
C ALA A 160 11.38 5.54 -12.65
N GLY A 161 12.69 5.33 -12.62
CA GLY A 161 13.68 6.41 -12.75
C GLY A 161 13.75 7.34 -11.54
N LEU A 162 13.28 6.85 -10.36
CA LEU A 162 13.31 7.59 -9.10
C LEU A 162 14.56 7.23 -8.29
N SER A 163 15.09 8.19 -7.54
CA SER A 163 16.12 7.91 -6.54
C SER A 163 15.46 7.48 -5.21
N LEU A 164 15.96 6.40 -4.59
CA LEU A 164 15.47 5.94 -3.30
C LEU A 164 16.15 6.68 -2.15
N ILE A 165 15.34 7.17 -1.20
CA ILE A 165 15.77 7.57 0.14
C ILE A 165 15.08 6.64 1.12
N TYR A 166 15.86 5.87 1.89
CA TYR A 166 15.35 4.94 2.88
C TYR A 166 15.82 5.37 4.28
N ASP A 167 14.90 5.88 5.09
CA ASP A 167 15.13 6.40 6.45
C ASP A 167 14.15 5.71 7.42
N ALA A 168 14.33 4.39 7.56
CA ALA A 168 13.46 3.54 8.36
C ALA A 168 14.22 2.29 8.83
N PRO A 169 13.72 1.55 9.84
CA PRO A 169 14.27 0.27 10.24
C PRO A 169 14.32 -0.74 9.09
N THR A 170 15.28 -1.65 9.15
CA THR A 170 15.39 -2.71 8.13
C THR A 170 14.35 -3.79 8.39
N HIS A 171 13.49 -4.04 7.40
CA HIS A 171 12.55 -5.16 7.38
C HIS A 171 13.02 -6.18 6.33
N SER A 172 13.15 -7.43 6.75
CA SER A 172 13.56 -8.54 5.88
C SER A 172 12.42 -9.54 5.74
N TYR A 173 12.21 -10.01 4.54
CA TYR A 173 11.16 -10.95 4.20
C TYR A 173 11.79 -12.22 3.64
N GLU A 174 11.45 -13.39 4.20
CA GLU A 174 11.79 -14.66 3.60
C GLU A 174 11.13 -14.81 2.23
N ARG A 175 9.84 -14.47 2.17
CA ARG A 175 9.08 -14.46 0.92
C ARG A 175 7.87 -13.53 1.02
N ARG A 176 7.65 -12.74 -0.04
CA ARG A 176 6.41 -11.97 -0.27
C ARG A 176 5.94 -12.16 -1.70
N GLU A 177 4.65 -12.28 -1.90
CA GLU A 177 4.04 -12.49 -3.22
C GLU A 177 3.26 -11.25 -3.65
N GLN A 178 3.65 -10.71 -4.79
CA GLN A 178 2.91 -9.69 -5.51
C GLN A 178 1.99 -10.41 -6.49
N ASN A 179 0.68 -10.41 -6.26
CA ASN A 179 -0.31 -11.09 -7.08
C ASN A 179 -1.27 -10.08 -7.69
N GLU A 180 -1.25 -9.94 -9.02
CA GLU A 180 -2.13 -9.07 -9.78
C GLU A 180 -2.21 -7.63 -9.25
N MET A 181 -1.13 -7.19 -8.61
CA MET A 181 -0.98 -5.86 -8.04
C MET A 181 0.04 -5.05 -8.85
N THR A 182 -0.14 -3.73 -8.86
CA THR A 182 0.90 -2.83 -9.37
C THR A 182 2.07 -2.77 -8.39
N ASP A 183 3.26 -2.44 -8.91
CA ASP A 183 4.46 -2.34 -8.08
C ASP A 183 4.28 -1.32 -6.92
N LEU A 184 3.62 -0.19 -7.21
CA LEU A 184 3.35 0.85 -6.22
C LEU A 184 2.33 0.40 -5.17
N ALA A 185 1.25 -0.29 -5.57
CA ALA A 185 0.26 -0.81 -4.63
C ALA A 185 0.88 -1.85 -3.69
N PHE A 186 1.70 -2.75 -4.24
CA PHE A 186 2.42 -3.76 -3.47
C PHE A 186 3.38 -3.12 -2.46
N LEU A 187 4.20 -2.15 -2.90
CA LEU A 187 5.14 -1.45 -2.03
C LEU A 187 4.41 -0.67 -0.92
N ARG A 188 3.28 -0.01 -1.24
CA ARG A 188 2.44 0.67 -0.24
C ARG A 188 1.93 -0.30 0.82
N ALA A 189 1.46 -1.47 0.41
CA ALA A 189 0.99 -2.49 1.35
C ALA A 189 2.10 -2.94 2.31
N LEU A 190 3.32 -3.21 1.80
CA LEU A 190 4.47 -3.56 2.63
C LEU A 190 4.88 -2.42 3.57
N CYS A 191 4.93 -1.19 3.09
CA CYS A 191 5.25 -0.01 3.89
C CYS A 191 4.23 0.19 5.02
N ARG A 192 2.94 0.02 4.72
CA ARG A 192 1.87 0.11 5.70
C ARG A 192 2.01 -0.95 6.79
N GLU A 193 2.30 -2.20 6.44
CA GLU A 193 2.55 -3.27 7.42
C GLU A 193 3.74 -2.96 8.33
N ALA A 194 4.78 -2.34 7.77
CA ALA A 194 5.99 -1.96 8.49
C ALA A 194 5.89 -0.61 9.25
N GLY A 195 4.76 0.11 9.15
CA GLY A 195 4.61 1.44 9.75
C GLY A 195 5.47 2.53 9.11
N ILE A 196 5.83 2.33 7.85
CA ILE A 196 6.68 3.21 7.05
C ILE A 196 5.81 4.06 6.12
N ALA A 197 6.01 5.37 6.14
CA ALA A 197 5.40 6.27 5.18
C ALA A 197 6.16 6.22 3.86
N LEU A 198 5.42 6.00 2.75
CA LEU A 198 5.95 6.03 1.39
C LEU A 198 5.50 7.32 0.70
N LYS A 199 6.45 8.15 0.34
CA LYS A 199 6.23 9.41 -0.38
C LYS A 199 6.99 9.43 -1.70
N ILE A 200 6.32 9.89 -2.77
CA ILE A 200 6.96 10.15 -4.06
C ILE A 200 6.91 11.65 -4.30
N THR A 201 8.07 12.28 -4.25
CA THR A 201 8.20 13.73 -4.41
C THR A 201 9.54 14.10 -5.04
N ASP A 202 9.55 15.13 -5.87
CA ASP A 202 10.77 15.72 -6.47
C ASP A 202 11.72 14.69 -7.13
N GLY A 203 11.16 13.71 -7.85
CA GLY A 203 11.94 12.65 -8.51
C GLY A 203 12.56 11.62 -7.56
N LYS A 204 12.06 11.55 -6.34
CA LYS A 204 12.54 10.64 -5.29
C LYS A 204 11.40 9.79 -4.76
N MET A 205 11.73 8.56 -4.41
CA MET A 205 10.91 7.68 -3.59
C MET A 205 11.49 7.69 -2.18
N VAL A 206 10.72 8.18 -1.22
CA VAL A 206 11.15 8.36 0.18
C VAL A 206 10.36 7.41 1.06
N LEU A 207 11.06 6.53 1.76
CA LEU A 207 10.51 5.66 2.79
C LEU A 207 11.03 6.14 4.14
N MET A 208 10.10 6.50 5.05
CA MET A 208 10.46 7.07 6.34
C MET A 208 9.65 6.43 7.47
N ASP A 209 10.27 6.25 8.63
CA ASP A 209 9.60 5.76 9.83
C ASP A 209 8.59 6.79 10.34
N SER A 210 7.31 6.49 10.23
CA SER A 210 6.23 7.38 10.66
C SER A 210 6.28 7.70 12.15
N ALA A 211 6.75 6.78 13.00
CA ALA A 211 6.86 6.99 14.44
C ALA A 211 8.02 7.94 14.78
N ALA A 212 9.17 7.76 14.11
CA ALA A 212 10.33 8.64 14.29
C ALA A 212 10.00 10.08 13.88
N TYR A 213 9.29 10.27 12.77
CA TYR A 213 8.86 11.60 12.30
C TYR A 213 7.81 12.23 13.23
N ALA A 214 6.86 11.46 13.76
CA ALA A 214 5.90 11.95 14.75
C ALA A 214 6.59 12.45 16.04
N ASN A 215 7.78 11.95 16.36
CA ASN A 215 8.57 12.38 17.53
C ASN A 215 9.37 13.66 17.29
N GLN A 216 9.53 14.13 16.06
CA GLN A 216 10.25 15.37 15.76
C GLN A 216 9.57 16.61 16.38
N GLY A 217 10.31 17.71 16.50
CA GLY A 217 9.79 18.98 16.97
C GLY A 217 8.74 19.56 16.04
N SER A 218 7.83 20.37 16.60
CA SER A 218 6.81 21.07 15.79
C SER A 218 7.41 22.26 15.04
N VAL A 219 7.02 22.43 13.77
CA VAL A 219 7.44 23.59 12.94
C VAL A 219 6.67 24.86 13.28
N MET A 220 5.49 24.73 13.88
CA MET A 220 4.72 25.85 14.40
C MET A 220 3.77 25.41 15.52
N THR A 221 3.32 26.40 16.30
CA THR A 221 2.25 26.25 17.28
C THR A 221 1.05 27.10 16.85
N ILE A 222 -0.13 26.51 16.82
CA ILE A 222 -1.42 27.17 16.56
C ILE A 222 -2.12 27.31 17.91
N ARG A 223 -2.41 28.55 18.33
CA ARG A 223 -3.11 28.83 19.57
C ARG A 223 -4.53 29.27 19.32
N TRP A 224 -5.42 28.93 20.22
CA TRP A 224 -6.81 29.38 20.13
C TRP A 224 -6.89 30.90 20.00
N ASN A 225 -7.56 31.40 18.94
CA ASN A 225 -7.78 32.83 18.64
C ASN A 225 -6.50 33.69 18.52
N ASP A 226 -5.36 33.11 18.15
CA ASP A 226 -4.10 33.87 17.98
C ASP A 226 -3.99 34.61 16.63
N GLY A 227 -4.95 34.43 15.73
CA GLY A 227 -4.95 34.99 14.38
C GLY A 227 -4.01 34.31 13.39
N SER A 228 -3.39 33.19 13.75
CA SER A 228 -2.54 32.39 12.86
C SER A 228 -3.31 31.62 11.80
N TYR A 229 -4.62 31.49 11.95
CA TYR A 229 -5.52 30.79 11.03
C TYR A 229 -6.77 31.61 10.69
N THR A 230 -7.37 31.32 9.54
CA THR A 230 -8.61 31.97 9.08
C THR A 230 -9.83 31.09 9.20
N LYS A 231 -9.63 29.76 9.14
CA LYS A 231 -10.67 28.75 9.30
C LYS A 231 -10.10 27.54 10.04
N TRP A 232 -10.96 26.85 10.76
CA TRP A 232 -10.62 25.58 11.38
C TRP A 232 -11.84 24.66 11.43
N SER A 233 -11.59 23.36 11.48
CA SER A 233 -12.59 22.33 11.72
C SER A 233 -11.93 21.20 12.48
N LEU A 234 -12.58 20.72 13.54
CA LEU A 234 -12.17 19.56 14.32
C LEU A 234 -13.29 18.54 14.20
N GLN A 235 -12.94 17.34 13.86
CA GLN A 235 -13.88 16.24 13.68
C GLN A 235 -13.35 14.99 14.39
N THR A 236 -14.14 14.46 15.31
CA THR A 236 -13.94 13.13 15.90
C THR A 236 -14.80 12.13 15.17
N GLY A 237 -14.25 10.96 14.88
CA GLY A 237 -14.97 9.86 14.29
C GLY A 237 -15.97 9.24 15.25
N SER A 238 -16.89 8.45 14.67
CA SER A 238 -17.78 7.65 15.45
C SER A 238 -17.04 6.47 16.12
N ARG A 239 -17.69 5.87 17.13
CA ARG A 239 -17.25 4.70 17.89
C ARG A 239 -16.67 3.55 17.06
N ASP A 240 -17.13 3.37 15.81
CA ASP A 240 -16.72 2.30 14.92
C ASP A 240 -15.26 2.43 14.41
N ILE A 241 -14.57 3.52 14.75
CA ILE A 241 -13.20 3.82 14.30
C ILE A 241 -12.21 3.93 15.47
N SER A 242 -12.68 3.80 16.72
CA SER A 242 -11.84 3.88 17.91
C SER A 242 -11.64 2.49 18.50
N TYR A 243 -10.46 1.93 18.36
CA TYR A 243 -10.11 0.61 18.87
C TYR A 243 -9.25 0.76 20.12
N ASP A 244 -9.60 0.03 21.18
CA ASP A 244 -8.79 -0.08 22.41
C ASP A 244 -7.60 -1.02 22.24
N SER A 245 -7.78 -2.06 21.43
CA SER A 245 -6.77 -3.08 21.23
C SER A 245 -6.82 -3.67 19.82
N CYS A 246 -5.68 -4.24 19.39
CA CYS A 246 -5.58 -5.04 18.19
C CYS A 246 -4.92 -6.37 18.49
N ILE A 247 -5.43 -7.45 17.92
CA ILE A 247 -4.83 -8.77 17.99
C ILE A 247 -4.64 -9.34 16.59
N VAL A 248 -3.42 -9.77 16.30
CA VAL A 248 -3.06 -10.51 15.09
C VAL A 248 -2.92 -11.98 15.44
N ARG A 249 -3.56 -12.87 14.68
CA ARG A 249 -3.48 -14.32 14.86
C ARG A 249 -3.19 -14.99 13.53
N TYR A 250 -2.19 -15.86 13.52
CA TYR A 250 -1.85 -16.64 12.34
C TYR A 250 -1.54 -18.09 12.71
N ALA A 251 -2.19 -19.03 12.04
CA ALA A 251 -1.92 -20.47 12.20
C ALA A 251 -0.74 -20.86 11.29
N HIS A 252 0.46 -20.85 11.85
CA HIS A 252 1.65 -21.27 11.13
C HIS A 252 1.74 -22.80 11.09
N PRO A 253 1.97 -23.43 9.92
CA PRO A 253 1.94 -24.88 9.78
C PRO A 253 2.93 -25.64 10.67
N GLU A 254 4.10 -25.07 10.92
CA GLU A 254 5.17 -25.70 11.73
C GLU A 254 5.21 -25.19 13.16
N LYS A 255 4.96 -23.89 13.35
CA LYS A 255 5.13 -23.20 14.66
C LYS A 255 3.84 -23.15 15.47
N GLY A 256 2.72 -23.61 14.90
CA GLY A 256 1.41 -23.53 15.53
C GLY A 256 0.81 -22.11 15.49
N LEU A 257 0.01 -21.75 16.49
CA LEU A 257 -0.64 -20.45 16.54
C LEU A 257 0.35 -19.34 16.98
N ILE A 258 0.62 -18.41 16.07
CA ILE A 258 1.39 -17.20 16.34
C ILE A 258 0.40 -16.07 16.66
N THR A 259 0.62 -15.36 17.77
CA THR A 259 -0.22 -14.24 18.18
C THR A 259 0.63 -13.04 18.55
N GLY A 260 0.13 -11.85 18.23
CA GLY A 260 0.68 -10.58 18.71
C GLY A 260 -0.46 -9.64 19.06
N SER A 261 -0.31 -8.81 20.07
CA SER A 261 -1.33 -7.85 20.49
C SER A 261 -0.73 -6.50 20.82
N ALA A 262 -1.53 -5.45 20.64
CA ALA A 262 -1.21 -4.09 21.03
C ALA A 262 -2.43 -3.44 21.68
N GLU A 263 -2.19 -2.54 22.61
CA GLU A 263 -3.22 -1.76 23.30
C GLU A 263 -3.02 -0.27 23.01
N SER A 264 -4.12 0.47 22.96
CA SER A 264 -4.10 1.92 22.74
C SER A 264 -4.07 2.63 24.09
N GLU A 265 -3.03 3.42 24.33
CA GLU A 265 -2.97 4.26 25.53
C GLU A 265 -4.14 5.27 25.59
N LYS A 266 -4.62 5.72 24.42
CA LYS A 266 -5.66 6.73 24.30
C LYS A 266 -7.06 6.21 24.60
N TYR A 267 -7.33 4.95 24.34
CA TYR A 267 -8.65 4.33 24.45
C TYR A 267 -8.70 3.19 25.48
N ALA A 268 -7.67 3.08 26.33
CA ALA A 268 -7.55 2.02 27.33
C ALA A 268 -8.69 2.03 28.37
N ASP A 269 -9.23 3.21 28.66
CA ASP A 269 -10.28 3.41 29.67
C ASP A 269 -11.72 3.40 29.09
N ASN A 270 -11.90 3.00 27.84
CA ASN A 270 -13.23 2.89 27.25
C ASN A 270 -14.04 1.79 27.95
N GLU A 271 -15.23 2.13 28.46
CA GLU A 271 -16.16 1.17 29.09
C GLU A 271 -16.60 0.06 28.12
N GLU A 272 -16.52 0.31 26.83
CA GLU A 272 -16.90 -0.62 25.77
C GLU A 272 -15.67 -1.01 24.97
N HIS A 273 -15.25 -2.24 25.18
CA HIS A 273 -14.10 -2.82 24.48
C HIS A 273 -14.38 -2.98 22.98
N ASN A 274 -13.55 -2.33 22.17
CA ASN A 274 -13.59 -2.44 20.72
C ASN A 274 -12.25 -2.99 20.22
N GLN A 275 -12.18 -4.30 20.00
CA GLN A 275 -10.96 -5.00 19.60
C GLN A 275 -10.92 -5.23 18.09
N LEU A 276 -9.83 -4.82 17.46
CA LEU A 276 -9.50 -5.16 16.07
C LEU A 276 -8.87 -6.57 16.02
N VAL A 277 -9.44 -7.47 15.22
CA VAL A 277 -8.91 -8.83 15.05
C VAL A 277 -8.47 -9.05 13.60
N ILE A 278 -7.21 -9.45 13.43
CA ILE A 278 -6.59 -9.72 12.12
C ILE A 278 -6.16 -11.18 12.09
N THR A 279 -6.70 -11.96 11.14
CA THR A 279 -6.42 -13.40 11.02
C THR A 279 -5.90 -13.83 9.66
N ASN A 280 -5.89 -12.90 8.68
CA ASN A 280 -5.58 -13.19 7.27
C ASN A 280 -4.18 -12.77 6.84
N ARG A 281 -3.29 -12.47 7.79
CA ARG A 281 -1.91 -12.05 7.50
C ARG A 281 -0.91 -13.11 7.91
N ARG A 282 -0.02 -13.45 6.99
CA ARG A 282 1.14 -14.31 7.27
C ARG A 282 2.11 -13.56 8.20
N VAL A 283 2.51 -14.21 9.26
CA VAL A 283 3.55 -13.77 10.18
C VAL A 283 4.44 -14.95 10.54
N GLU A 284 5.75 -14.68 10.70
CA GLU A 284 6.74 -15.70 11.01
C GLU A 284 7.06 -15.76 12.51
N THR A 285 6.86 -14.65 13.21
CA THR A 285 7.20 -14.53 14.64
C THR A 285 6.13 -13.76 15.41
N SER A 286 6.06 -13.96 16.73
CA SER A 286 5.18 -13.16 17.60
C SER A 286 5.57 -11.69 17.66
N ALA A 287 6.87 -11.37 17.51
CA ALA A 287 7.34 -9.99 17.45
C ALA A 287 6.79 -9.27 16.19
N GLU A 288 6.86 -9.90 15.03
CA GLU A 288 6.27 -9.40 13.79
C GLU A 288 4.75 -9.21 13.92
N ALA A 289 4.05 -10.17 14.52
CA ALA A 289 2.61 -10.07 14.78
C ALA A 289 2.28 -8.90 15.71
N GLN A 290 3.11 -8.63 16.71
CA GLN A 290 2.94 -7.50 17.62
C GLN A 290 3.20 -6.15 16.93
N GLU A 291 4.22 -6.06 16.08
CA GLU A 291 4.48 -4.86 15.27
C GLU A 291 3.28 -4.55 14.36
N ILE A 292 2.78 -5.54 13.64
CA ILE A 292 1.60 -5.37 12.78
C ILE A 292 0.38 -4.95 13.60
N ALA A 293 0.15 -5.55 14.77
CA ALA A 293 -0.95 -5.18 15.65
C ALA A 293 -0.86 -3.70 16.09
N ALA A 294 0.33 -3.25 16.49
CA ALA A 294 0.57 -1.87 16.92
C ALA A 294 0.36 -0.88 15.76
N GLN A 295 0.86 -1.19 14.57
CA GLN A 295 0.73 -0.32 13.40
C GLN A 295 -0.73 -0.22 12.91
N GLU A 296 -1.44 -1.34 12.82
CA GLU A 296 -2.84 -1.33 12.40
C GLU A 296 -3.74 -0.61 13.41
N LEU A 297 -3.48 -0.82 14.71
CA LEU A 297 -4.19 -0.10 15.76
C LEU A 297 -4.00 1.41 15.64
N ARG A 298 -2.74 1.85 15.47
CA ARG A 298 -2.41 3.26 15.28
C ARG A 298 -3.09 3.83 14.03
N LEU A 299 -2.94 3.16 12.89
CA LEU A 299 -3.54 3.60 11.62
C LEU A 299 -5.06 3.73 11.73
N LYS A 300 -5.74 2.75 12.33
CA LYS A 300 -7.19 2.79 12.51
C LYS A 300 -7.63 3.93 13.43
N ASN A 301 -6.90 4.15 14.52
CA ASN A 301 -7.20 5.21 15.48
C ASN A 301 -6.87 6.60 14.94
N ASP A 302 -5.82 6.74 14.11
CA ASP A 302 -5.50 8.01 13.44
C ASP A 302 -6.64 8.50 12.53
N PHE A 303 -7.41 7.59 11.91
CA PHE A 303 -8.58 7.95 11.09
C PHE A 303 -9.76 8.44 11.92
N GLY A 304 -9.81 8.15 13.19
CA GLY A 304 -10.87 8.58 14.10
C GLY A 304 -10.90 10.09 14.36
N GLU A 305 -9.83 10.80 14.06
CA GLU A 305 -9.69 12.21 14.38
C GLU A 305 -9.06 12.99 13.23
N THR A 306 -9.75 14.03 12.80
CA THR A 306 -9.27 14.92 11.74
C THR A 306 -9.41 16.38 12.18
N ALA A 307 -8.32 17.10 12.13
CA ALA A 307 -8.31 18.55 12.32
C ALA A 307 -7.85 19.23 11.02
N THR A 308 -8.56 20.26 10.59
CA THR A 308 -8.18 21.05 9.43
C THR A 308 -8.04 22.51 9.81
N PHE A 309 -6.99 23.17 9.32
CA PHE A 309 -6.77 24.58 9.50
C PHE A 309 -6.43 25.24 8.17
N THR A 310 -7.04 26.39 7.89
CA THR A 310 -6.64 27.28 6.78
C THR A 310 -5.80 28.42 7.34
N LEU A 311 -4.55 28.45 6.93
CA LEU A 311 -3.55 29.44 7.34
C LEU A 311 -3.33 30.47 6.24
N PRO A 312 -2.88 31.70 6.57
CA PRO A 312 -2.23 32.56 5.59
C PRO A 312 -1.06 31.82 4.97
N GLY A 313 -0.88 31.91 3.64
CA GLY A 313 0.08 31.09 2.89
C GLY A 313 1.43 30.93 3.59
N ASN A 314 1.83 29.72 3.89
CA ASN A 314 3.09 29.38 4.56
C ASN A 314 3.84 28.30 3.79
N PRO A 315 4.90 28.69 3.06
CA PRO A 315 5.66 27.72 2.25
C PRO A 315 6.53 26.78 3.08
N ALA A 316 6.73 27.04 4.38
CA ALA A 316 7.60 26.23 5.22
C ALA A 316 6.92 24.99 5.81
N ILE A 317 5.59 24.88 5.67
CA ILE A 317 4.84 23.72 6.17
C ILE A 317 4.72 22.70 5.06
N MET A 318 5.12 21.48 5.35
CA MET A 318 5.05 20.32 4.45
C MET A 318 4.40 19.14 5.15
N ALA A 319 3.84 18.23 4.38
CA ALA A 319 3.34 16.96 4.91
C ALA A 319 4.49 16.15 5.52
N GLY A 320 4.22 15.52 6.68
CA GLY A 320 5.21 14.85 7.52
C GLY A 320 5.81 15.75 8.61
N HIS A 321 5.62 17.08 8.56
CA HIS A 321 5.98 17.96 9.69
C HIS A 321 4.99 17.78 10.85
N ASN A 322 5.39 18.29 12.04
CA ASN A 322 4.50 18.33 13.21
C ASN A 322 4.05 19.77 13.50
N VAL A 323 2.82 19.89 13.96
CA VAL A 323 2.22 21.15 14.44
C VAL A 323 1.71 20.93 15.86
N THR A 324 1.91 21.89 16.76
CA THR A 324 1.36 21.86 18.12
C THR A 324 0.09 22.71 18.17
N LEU A 325 -0.97 22.16 18.76
CA LEU A 325 -2.20 22.86 19.08
C LEU A 325 -2.20 23.23 20.56
N GLU A 326 -2.59 24.45 20.90
CA GLU A 326 -2.71 24.94 22.27
C GLU A 326 -4.04 25.68 22.48
N GLY A 327 -4.79 25.31 23.51
CA GLY A 327 -6.06 25.93 23.86
C GLY A 327 -7.28 25.39 23.12
N PHE A 328 -7.14 24.25 22.43
CA PHE A 328 -8.21 23.52 21.78
C PHE A 328 -8.77 22.36 22.64
N GLY A 329 -8.39 22.33 23.93
CA GLY A 329 -8.86 21.34 24.91
C GLY A 329 -8.38 19.93 24.59
N TYR A 330 -9.30 19.02 24.28
CA TYR A 330 -8.98 17.64 23.94
C TYR A 330 -7.96 17.50 22.79
N TRP A 331 -7.89 18.51 21.91
CA TRP A 331 -6.99 18.52 20.75
C TRP A 331 -5.62 19.15 21.03
N ASP A 332 -5.37 19.57 22.28
CA ASP A 332 -4.08 20.13 22.63
C ASP A 332 -2.97 19.07 22.50
N GLY A 333 -1.82 19.50 22.03
CA GLY A 333 -0.68 18.63 21.84
C GLY A 333 -0.07 18.70 20.45
N LYS A 334 0.84 17.78 20.19
CA LYS A 334 1.58 17.68 18.94
C LYS A 334 0.88 16.73 17.98
N HIS A 335 0.65 17.20 16.74
CA HIS A 335 -0.03 16.44 15.70
C HIS A 335 0.81 16.41 14.42
N PRO A 336 0.95 15.24 13.74
CA PRO A 336 1.58 15.17 12.44
C PRO A 336 0.67 15.77 11.36
N VAL A 337 1.27 16.47 10.42
CA VAL A 337 0.61 17.03 9.25
C VAL A 337 0.53 15.95 8.16
N LYS A 338 -0.66 15.47 7.87
CA LYS A 338 -0.91 14.42 6.89
C LYS A 338 -1.03 14.92 5.46
N CYS A 339 -1.59 16.12 5.30
CA CYS A 339 -1.75 16.74 3.99
C CYS A 339 -1.62 18.26 4.10
N VAL A 340 -0.92 18.83 3.14
CA VAL A 340 -0.82 20.30 2.97
C VAL A 340 -1.34 20.66 1.59
N LYS A 341 -2.27 21.64 1.53
CA LYS A 341 -2.73 22.21 0.25
C LYS A 341 -2.36 23.66 0.16
N HIS A 342 -1.46 23.99 -0.76
CA HIS A 342 -1.12 25.34 -1.11
C HIS A 342 -2.05 25.84 -2.22
N LYS A 343 -2.88 26.83 -1.91
CA LYS A 343 -3.84 27.42 -2.85
C LYS A 343 -3.46 28.83 -3.18
N LEU A 344 -3.20 29.08 -4.44
CA LEU A 344 -2.86 30.40 -4.97
C LEU A 344 -3.93 30.82 -5.99
N GLY A 345 -4.43 32.04 -5.90
CA GLY A 345 -5.45 32.55 -6.79
C GLY A 345 -5.70 34.03 -6.58
N SER A 346 -6.82 34.54 -7.13
CA SER A 346 -7.23 35.93 -6.99
C SER A 346 -7.45 36.37 -5.55
N SER A 347 -7.80 35.47 -4.64
CA SER A 347 -7.95 35.69 -3.20
C SER A 347 -6.63 35.72 -2.41
N GLY A 348 -5.51 35.50 -3.09
CA GLY A 348 -4.19 35.45 -2.48
C GLY A 348 -3.65 34.01 -2.33
N TYR A 349 -2.76 33.84 -1.35
CA TYR A 349 -2.13 32.55 -1.04
C TYR A 349 -2.57 32.07 0.34
N THR A 350 -3.15 30.86 0.38
CA THR A 350 -3.51 30.15 1.60
C THR A 350 -2.84 28.79 1.67
N THR A 351 -2.64 28.28 2.88
CA THR A 351 -2.15 26.94 3.17
C THR A 351 -3.16 26.23 4.04
N ASP A 352 -3.82 25.22 3.49
CA ASP A 352 -4.68 24.33 4.26
C ASP A 352 -3.84 23.16 4.76
N ILE A 353 -3.92 22.87 6.04
CA ILE A 353 -3.27 21.71 6.66
C ILE A 353 -4.33 20.76 7.20
N THR A 354 -4.06 19.47 7.04
CA THR A 354 -4.87 18.40 7.62
C THR A 354 -4.01 17.61 8.60
N LEU A 355 -4.48 17.54 9.84
CA LEU A 355 -3.89 16.78 10.93
C LEU A 355 -4.76 15.54 11.17
N GLY A 356 -4.16 14.36 11.39
CA GLY A 356 -4.89 13.11 11.54
C GLY A 356 -5.33 12.49 10.21
N GLY A 357 -5.98 11.33 10.26
CA GLY A 357 -6.42 10.59 9.08
C GLY A 357 -7.67 11.21 8.40
N ASN A 358 -7.86 10.90 7.13
CA ASN A 358 -9.05 11.32 6.38
C ASN A 358 -10.06 10.16 6.34
N ILE A 359 -11.18 10.31 7.03
CA ILE A 359 -12.26 9.30 7.11
C ILE A 359 -12.75 8.89 5.71
N SER A 360 -12.82 9.83 4.77
CA SER A 360 -13.27 9.54 3.40
C SER A 360 -12.28 8.65 2.64
N GLN A 361 -10.98 8.81 2.85
CA GLN A 361 -9.96 7.93 2.28
C GLN A 361 -10.03 6.53 2.91
N HIS A 362 -10.23 6.44 4.23
CA HIS A 362 -10.37 5.15 4.89
C HIS A 362 -11.49 4.27 4.32
N LEU A 363 -12.61 4.88 3.94
CA LEU A 363 -13.74 4.16 3.33
C LEU A 363 -13.46 3.72 1.89
N ALA A 364 -12.64 4.50 1.16
CA ALA A 364 -12.26 4.18 -0.22
C ALA A 364 -11.15 3.13 -0.31
N ASP A 365 -10.21 3.13 0.65
CA ASP A 365 -9.03 2.25 0.65
C ASP A 365 -9.27 0.88 1.28
N ARG A 366 -10.52 0.61 1.70
CA ARG A 366 -10.86 -0.58 2.50
C ARG A 366 -10.59 -1.91 1.78
N ASP A 367 -10.54 -1.93 0.46
CA ASP A 367 -10.47 -3.15 -0.34
C ASP A 367 -9.21 -3.28 -1.23
N ASP A 368 -8.44 -2.20 -1.47
CA ASP A 368 -7.40 -2.22 -2.52
C ASP A 368 -5.98 -2.62 -2.06
N TYR A 369 -5.70 -2.66 -0.75
CA TYR A 369 -4.32 -2.82 -0.24
C TYR A 369 -4.12 -3.99 0.73
N THR A 370 -5.04 -4.94 0.81
CA THR A 370 -4.82 -6.13 1.62
C THR A 370 -3.98 -7.16 0.88
N LEU A 371 -2.71 -7.31 1.29
CA LEU A 371 -1.93 -8.50 0.96
C LEU A 371 -2.71 -9.71 1.51
N GLY A 372 -3.12 -10.62 0.62
CA GLY A 372 -3.86 -11.82 1.04
C GLY A 372 -5.30 -11.96 0.52
N SER A 373 -5.82 -11.00 -0.28
CA SER A 373 -7.13 -11.15 -0.94
C SER A 373 -7.14 -12.15 -2.11
N GLY A 374 -6.11 -12.99 -2.23
CA GLY A 374 -5.99 -13.97 -3.32
C GLY A 374 -6.99 -15.11 -3.24
N GLN A 375 -7.11 -15.87 -4.33
CA GLN A 375 -7.95 -17.06 -4.39
C GLN A 375 -7.55 -18.10 -3.35
N MET A 376 -8.48 -18.49 -2.49
CA MET A 376 -8.24 -19.53 -1.47
C MET A 376 -7.93 -20.90 -2.07
N VAL A 377 -8.43 -21.18 -3.25
CA VAL A 377 -8.19 -22.43 -3.98
C VAL A 377 -7.54 -22.13 -5.31
N ARG A 378 -6.41 -22.77 -5.59
CA ARG A 378 -5.68 -22.62 -6.86
C ARG A 378 -5.32 -23.97 -7.43
N ILE A 379 -5.27 -24.03 -8.76
CA ILE A 379 -4.82 -25.21 -9.49
C ILE A 379 -3.51 -24.85 -10.18
N GLY A 380 -2.51 -25.70 -10.02
CA GLY A 380 -1.20 -25.51 -10.65
C GLY A 380 -0.51 -26.81 -10.99
N THR A 381 0.67 -26.71 -11.58
CA THR A 381 1.50 -27.87 -11.95
C THR A 381 2.67 -27.99 -10.98
N VAL A 382 2.89 -29.15 -10.41
CA VAL A 382 4.02 -29.44 -9.52
C VAL A 382 5.34 -29.27 -10.27
N THR A 383 6.24 -28.43 -9.76
CA THR A 383 7.57 -28.21 -10.35
C THR A 383 8.67 -28.95 -9.58
N ASP A 384 8.55 -29.00 -8.27
CA ASP A 384 9.54 -29.59 -7.39
C ASP A 384 8.87 -30.34 -6.24
N VAL A 385 9.53 -31.38 -5.75
CA VAL A 385 9.09 -32.18 -4.60
C VAL A 385 10.29 -32.39 -3.69
N ASN A 386 10.13 -32.17 -2.37
CA ASN A 386 11.20 -32.40 -1.41
C ASN A 386 11.51 -33.90 -1.24
N GLU A 387 12.67 -34.21 -0.65
CA GLU A 387 13.14 -35.59 -0.49
C GLU A 387 12.13 -36.47 0.26
N ASP A 388 11.51 -35.93 1.32
CA ASP A 388 10.53 -36.65 2.14
C ASP A 388 9.13 -36.69 1.52
N LYS A 389 8.91 -36.02 0.38
CA LYS A 389 7.62 -35.92 -0.33
C LYS A 389 6.49 -35.31 0.52
N THR A 390 6.85 -34.60 1.56
CA THR A 390 5.89 -33.90 2.45
C THR A 390 5.55 -32.52 1.99
N LYS A 391 6.38 -31.96 1.08
CA LYS A 391 6.21 -30.61 0.52
C LYS A 391 6.47 -30.66 -1.00
N ALA A 392 5.80 -29.75 -1.73
CA ALA A 392 6.08 -29.55 -3.14
C ALA A 392 5.90 -28.07 -3.53
N ARG A 393 6.59 -27.66 -4.59
CA ARG A 393 6.39 -26.36 -5.23
C ARG A 393 5.46 -26.51 -6.42
N VAL A 394 4.58 -25.55 -6.61
CA VAL A 394 3.54 -25.61 -7.64
C VAL A 394 3.57 -24.32 -8.46
N LYS A 395 3.64 -24.46 -9.79
CA LYS A 395 3.53 -23.35 -10.72
C LYS A 395 2.08 -23.06 -11.05
N PHE A 396 1.59 -21.89 -10.68
CA PHE A 396 0.26 -21.41 -11.02
C PHE A 396 0.30 -20.73 -12.39
N THR A 397 -0.19 -21.43 -13.42
CA THR A 397 -0.08 -20.98 -14.82
C THR A 397 -0.80 -19.66 -15.07
N SER A 398 -1.95 -19.43 -14.40
CA SER A 398 -2.72 -18.19 -14.53
C SER A 398 -1.98 -16.96 -14.00
N GLN A 399 -1.08 -17.14 -13.05
CA GLN A 399 -0.35 -16.06 -12.38
C GLN A 399 1.14 -16.02 -12.77
N GLY A 400 1.66 -17.09 -13.39
CA GLY A 400 3.07 -17.20 -13.76
C GLY A 400 4.03 -17.37 -12.59
N ILE A 401 3.52 -17.61 -11.36
CA ILE A 401 4.30 -17.69 -10.13
C ILE A 401 4.51 -19.17 -9.75
N ILE A 402 5.70 -19.48 -9.20
CA ILE A 402 5.97 -20.73 -8.51
C ILE A 402 5.74 -20.46 -7.02
N SER A 403 4.95 -21.33 -6.36
CA SER A 403 4.68 -21.22 -4.93
C SER A 403 5.94 -21.40 -4.08
N ASP A 404 5.84 -21.04 -2.82
CA ASP A 404 6.72 -21.59 -1.78
C ASP A 404 6.50 -23.10 -1.63
N TRP A 405 7.24 -23.75 -0.73
CA TRP A 405 7.05 -25.14 -0.37
C TRP A 405 5.69 -25.32 0.31
N LEU A 406 4.73 -25.89 -0.44
CA LEU A 406 3.39 -26.19 0.06
C LEU A 406 3.38 -27.57 0.72
N TYR A 407 2.68 -27.68 1.85
CA TYR A 407 2.53 -28.96 2.55
C TYR A 407 1.58 -29.88 1.82
N VAL A 408 1.95 -31.15 1.71
CA VAL A 408 1.07 -32.18 1.16
C VAL A 408 0.13 -32.66 2.27
N ALA A 409 -1.18 -32.39 2.11
CA ALA A 409 -2.18 -32.88 3.06
C ALA A 409 -2.22 -34.40 3.03
N GLN A 410 -2.06 -35.00 4.20
CA GLN A 410 -2.18 -36.44 4.38
C GLN A 410 -3.51 -36.74 5.03
N PHE A 411 -4.20 -37.77 4.53
CA PHE A 411 -5.42 -38.22 5.17
C PHE A 411 -5.05 -39.09 6.39
N PRO A 412 -5.69 -38.89 7.55
CA PRO A 412 -5.49 -39.76 8.70
C PRO A 412 -5.93 -41.16 8.38
N GLU A 413 -5.42 -42.14 9.13
CA GLU A 413 -5.78 -43.54 9.01
C GLU A 413 -7.31 -43.72 8.91
N TRP A 414 -7.79 -44.18 7.78
CA TRP A 414 -9.20 -44.55 7.61
C TRP A 414 -9.31 -46.07 7.69
N GLY A 415 -10.23 -46.47 8.53
CA GLY A 415 -10.46 -47.86 8.93
C GLY A 415 -10.60 -48.87 7.82
N ASN A 416 -11.05 -50.04 8.16
CA ASN A 416 -11.15 -51.21 7.31
C ASN A 416 -11.72 -50.90 5.93
N ILE A 417 -10.97 -51.28 4.89
CA ILE A 417 -11.45 -51.21 3.51
C ILE A 417 -12.50 -52.29 3.34
N ASN A 418 -13.67 -51.95 2.79
CA ASN A 418 -14.74 -52.87 2.47
C ASN A 418 -14.29 -53.86 1.36
N SER A 419 -15.01 -54.95 1.25
CA SER A 419 -14.80 -56.01 0.27
C SER A 419 -14.77 -55.58 -1.21
N GLU A 420 -15.29 -54.39 -1.56
CA GLU A 420 -15.30 -53.89 -2.93
C GLU A 420 -13.93 -53.37 -3.41
N MET A 421 -13.09 -52.84 -2.54
CA MET A 421 -11.70 -52.51 -2.91
C MET A 421 -10.81 -53.75 -3.06
N TYR A 422 -11.29 -54.88 -2.61
CA TYR A 422 -10.60 -56.17 -2.74
C TYR A 422 -10.63 -56.73 -4.16
N THR A 423 -11.64 -56.34 -4.95
CA THR A 423 -11.79 -56.75 -6.35
C THR A 423 -10.77 -56.11 -7.29
N GLU A 424 -10.28 -54.91 -6.99
CA GLU A 424 -9.17 -54.31 -7.74
C GLU A 424 -7.82 -54.95 -7.42
N TYR A 425 -7.64 -55.42 -6.20
CA TYR A 425 -6.50 -56.26 -5.81
C TYR A 425 -6.54 -57.69 -6.39
N ALA A 426 -7.68 -58.10 -6.94
CA ALA A 426 -7.77 -59.40 -7.62
C ALA A 426 -6.91 -59.50 -8.89
N SER A 427 -6.58 -58.35 -9.52
CA SER A 427 -5.61 -58.32 -10.61
C SER A 427 -4.16 -58.57 -10.12
N HIS A 428 -3.87 -58.34 -8.84
CA HIS A 428 -2.61 -58.69 -8.20
C HIS A 428 -2.58 -60.19 -7.76
N LYS A 429 -3.70 -60.86 -7.73
CA LYS A 429 -3.79 -62.28 -7.40
C LYS A 429 -2.90 -63.14 -8.29
N HIS A 430 -2.88 -62.87 -9.59
CA HIS A 430 -2.05 -63.67 -10.50
C HIS A 430 -0.54 -63.53 -10.22
N HIS A 431 -0.12 -62.29 -9.81
CA HIS A 431 1.30 -62.09 -9.53
C HIS A 431 1.72 -62.60 -8.15
N ILE A 432 0.80 -62.64 -7.20
CA ILE A 432 1.00 -63.21 -5.87
C ILE A 432 0.85 -64.74 -5.96
N ALA A 433 -0.07 -65.26 -6.78
CA ALA A 433 -0.25 -66.70 -6.96
C ALA A 433 0.96 -67.38 -7.65
N GLU A 434 1.64 -66.73 -8.58
CA GLU A 434 2.88 -67.23 -9.16
C GLU A 434 4.03 -67.30 -8.15
N LYS A 435 4.12 -66.30 -7.20
CA LYS A 435 5.09 -66.34 -6.10
C LYS A 435 4.64 -67.14 -4.89
N TRP A 436 3.37 -67.45 -4.80
CA TRP A 436 2.76 -68.08 -3.63
C TRP A 436 3.19 -69.53 -3.43
N GLY A 437 3.52 -70.23 -4.49
CA GLY A 437 4.15 -71.59 -4.44
C GLY A 437 5.46 -71.54 -3.65
N GLU A 438 6.30 -70.54 -3.89
CA GLU A 438 7.60 -70.42 -3.20
C GLU A 438 7.43 -69.97 -1.73
N ILE A 439 6.41 -69.16 -1.40
CA ILE A 439 6.11 -68.71 -0.01
C ILE A 439 5.46 -69.85 0.79
N LYS A 440 4.65 -70.70 0.17
CA LYS A 440 3.98 -71.81 0.79
C LYS A 440 4.98 -72.83 1.32
N ASP A 441 6.05 -73.07 0.57
CA ASP A 441 7.11 -74.00 1.00
C ASP A 441 7.98 -73.41 2.10
N SER A 442 8.14 -72.07 2.18
CA SER A 442 8.93 -71.42 3.22
C SER A 442 8.19 -71.25 4.56
N LEU A 443 6.87 -71.37 4.58
CA LEU A 443 6.03 -71.24 5.77
C LEU A 443 5.48 -72.59 6.32
N GLY A 444 6.01 -73.68 5.88
CA GLY A 444 5.72 -75.00 6.47
C GLY A 444 4.32 -75.52 6.23
N GLY A 445 3.68 -75.27 5.11
CA GLY A 445 2.58 -76.10 4.59
C GLY A 445 1.21 -75.95 5.28
N GLN A 446 0.95 -74.94 6.05
CA GLN A 446 -0.31 -74.79 6.79
C GLN A 446 -1.34 -73.83 6.21
N LEU A 447 -1.22 -73.48 4.95
CA LEU A 447 -2.30 -72.76 4.27
C LEU A 447 -3.05 -73.69 3.37
N GLN A 448 -4.02 -74.44 3.96
CA GLN A 448 -5.00 -75.22 3.20
C GLN A 448 -6.05 -74.26 2.61
N GLY A 449 -6.01 -74.11 1.33
CA GLY A 449 -7.03 -73.43 0.51
C GLY A 449 -6.66 -73.67 -0.94
N ASP A 450 -7.60 -74.19 -1.70
CA ASP A 450 -7.49 -74.33 -3.14
C ASP A 450 -7.37 -72.95 -3.75
N GLU A 451 -6.60 -72.78 -4.81
CA GLU A 451 -6.33 -71.50 -5.47
C GLU A 451 -7.59 -70.78 -5.92
N THR A 452 -8.73 -71.45 -5.90
CA THR A 452 -10.06 -70.93 -6.24
C THR A 452 -10.89 -70.42 -5.06
N ASP A 453 -10.49 -70.72 -3.81
CA ASP A 453 -11.28 -70.41 -2.61
C ASP A 453 -10.72 -69.23 -1.77
N TRP A 454 -10.06 -68.32 -2.38
CA TRP A 454 -9.54 -67.11 -1.73
C TRP A 454 -10.60 -66.03 -1.48
N ASP A 455 -11.88 -66.33 -1.46
CA ASP A 455 -12.98 -65.53 -1.02
C ASP A 455 -13.14 -65.48 0.51
N GLY A 456 -12.28 -66.16 1.24
CA GLY A 456 -12.24 -66.14 2.69
C GLY A 456 -11.68 -64.82 3.23
N GLY A 457 -12.57 -64.01 3.69
CA GLY A 457 -12.30 -62.68 4.20
C GLY A 457 -11.18 -62.56 5.22
N HIS A 458 -10.03 -62.14 4.77
CA HIS A 458 -9.08 -61.50 5.66
C HIS A 458 -9.03 -60.02 5.32
N SER A 459 -9.27 -59.22 6.34
CA SER A 459 -9.20 -57.79 6.23
C SER A 459 -7.74 -57.33 6.25
N HIS A 460 -7.31 -56.68 5.20
CA HIS A 460 -6.08 -55.89 5.26
C HIS A 460 -6.39 -54.52 5.87
N ARG A 461 -5.71 -54.16 6.94
CA ARG A 461 -5.66 -52.77 7.38
C ARG A 461 -4.69 -52.03 6.46
N ILE A 462 -5.20 -51.25 5.52
CA ILE A 462 -4.39 -50.23 4.87
C ILE A 462 -4.24 -49.11 5.90
N ARG A 463 -3.07 -49.05 6.48
CA ARG A 463 -2.77 -48.00 7.46
C ARG A 463 -2.55 -46.64 6.82
N HIS A 464 -2.20 -46.56 5.51
CA HIS A 464 -1.96 -45.31 4.80
C HIS A 464 -2.30 -45.45 3.32
N ILE A 465 -3.21 -44.61 2.81
CA ILE A 465 -3.21 -44.23 1.40
C ILE A 465 -2.51 -42.87 1.37
N GLN A 466 -1.23 -42.87 1.09
CA GLN A 466 -0.45 -41.65 0.97
C GLN A 466 -0.28 -41.36 -0.51
N TRP A 467 -0.91 -40.25 -0.96
CA TRP A 467 -0.60 -39.70 -2.25
C TRP A 467 0.63 -38.82 -2.16
N PHE A 468 1.57 -39.02 -3.05
CA PHE A 468 2.77 -38.20 -3.18
C PHE A 468 2.73 -37.48 -4.50
N PRO A 469 2.83 -36.14 -4.49
CA PRO A 469 2.91 -35.36 -5.71
C PRO A 469 4.17 -35.77 -6.51
N ARG A 470 4.05 -35.78 -7.83
CA ARG A 470 5.16 -35.95 -8.76
C ARG A 470 5.30 -34.67 -9.58
N VAL A 471 6.52 -34.40 -10.04
CA VAL A 471 6.76 -33.30 -10.98
C VAL A 471 5.88 -33.49 -12.22
N ASN A 472 5.20 -32.43 -12.64
CA ASN A 472 4.18 -32.34 -13.69
C ASN A 472 2.76 -32.77 -13.30
N ASP A 473 2.51 -33.25 -12.08
CA ASP A 473 1.12 -33.46 -11.63
C ASP A 473 0.37 -32.15 -11.54
N LYS A 474 -0.93 -32.17 -11.86
CA LYS A 474 -1.81 -31.01 -11.58
C LYS A 474 -2.33 -31.10 -10.15
N ALA A 475 -1.88 -30.18 -9.32
CA ALA A 475 -2.24 -30.11 -7.91
C ALA A 475 -3.35 -29.11 -7.64
N ILE A 476 -4.24 -29.46 -6.71
CA ILE A 476 -5.22 -28.56 -6.11
C ILE A 476 -4.61 -28.06 -4.80
N CYS A 477 -4.44 -26.72 -4.70
CA CYS A 477 -3.81 -26.06 -3.56
C CYS A 477 -4.83 -25.22 -2.82
N LEU A 478 -4.79 -25.26 -1.48
CA LEU A 478 -5.63 -24.49 -0.58
C LEU A 478 -4.76 -23.46 0.16
N PHE A 479 -5.18 -22.20 0.16
CA PHE A 479 -4.53 -21.10 0.86
C PHE A 479 -5.50 -20.48 1.89
N PRO A 480 -5.45 -20.87 3.16
CA PRO A 480 -6.44 -20.45 4.17
C PRO A 480 -6.48 -18.94 4.42
N SER A 481 -5.35 -18.25 4.24
CA SER A 481 -5.23 -16.80 4.48
C SER A 481 -4.95 -15.98 3.21
N GLY A 482 -5.15 -16.58 2.03
CA GLY A 482 -4.94 -15.90 0.76
C GLY A 482 -3.58 -16.16 0.10
N SER A 483 -3.11 -15.25 -0.77
CA SER A 483 -1.98 -15.51 -1.66
C SER A 483 -0.62 -15.58 -0.99
N ASP A 484 -0.46 -14.89 0.13
CA ASP A 484 0.80 -14.76 0.87
C ASP A 484 0.90 -15.74 2.05
N SER A 485 -0.07 -16.64 2.18
CA SER A 485 -0.11 -17.60 3.26
C SER A 485 0.58 -18.90 2.89
N HIS A 486 0.95 -19.66 3.90
CA HIS A 486 1.32 -21.06 3.71
C HIS A 486 0.13 -21.83 3.13
N GLY A 487 0.39 -22.59 2.07
CA GLY A 487 -0.64 -23.36 1.39
C GLY A 487 -0.47 -24.87 1.60
N TYR A 488 -1.53 -25.59 1.29
CA TYR A 488 -1.60 -27.04 1.35
C TYR A 488 -1.99 -27.61 0.01
N ILE A 489 -1.31 -28.66 -0.40
CA ILE A 489 -1.72 -29.48 -1.55
C ILE A 489 -2.71 -30.50 -1.02
N VAL A 490 -3.98 -30.40 -1.43
CA VAL A 490 -5.06 -31.24 -0.93
C VAL A 490 -5.43 -32.37 -1.87
N GLY A 491 -4.88 -32.40 -3.06
CA GLY A 491 -5.11 -33.46 -4.04
C GLY A 491 -4.47 -33.16 -5.40
N CYS A 492 -4.62 -34.10 -6.32
CA CYS A 492 -4.25 -33.91 -7.73
C CYS A 492 -5.47 -34.11 -8.64
N ILE A 493 -5.40 -33.53 -9.83
CA ILE A 493 -6.35 -33.78 -10.92
C ILE A 493 -5.74 -34.85 -11.80
N ASN A 494 -6.36 -36.04 -11.85
CA ASN A 494 -5.99 -37.07 -12.81
C ASN A 494 -6.33 -36.58 -14.23
N GLN A 495 -5.36 -36.64 -15.12
CA GLN A 495 -5.58 -36.45 -16.56
C GLN A 495 -5.87 -37.73 -17.24
#